data_ac2e149e1f75646bb621302b810b1812
#
_entry.id   ac2e149e1f75646bb621302b810b1812
#
_cell.length_a   1.000
_cell.length_b   1.000
_cell.length_c   1.000
_cell.angle_alpha   90.00
_cell.angle_beta   90.00
_cell.angle_gamma   90.00
#
_symmetry.space_group_name_H-M   'P 1'
#
loop_
_entity.id
_entity.type
_entity.pdbx_description
1 polymer ?
#
loop_
_entity_poly.entity_id
_entity_poly.type
_entity_poly.pdbx_seq_one_letter_code
_entity_poly.pdbx_strand_id
1 'polypeptide(L)'
;MRVAQLLQTKKSTEVKGIDPNSTLRQAAEVLLDLKLGALVVTDETDTLIGIVSERDLLSVVASSDPKAAEALVSEVMTRSVISCGPDDEVAYLLHLMNENSIRHIPVLKKEKLVGILSIRELTKAYELLQIEANTDPLTQVSNRRPFLKNLDSQFDKARQRGLPMSVAMLDVDHFKRINDTYGHDAGDKTLQQLSRMLIREFRSIDLVGRLGGEEFALVFPDTDLIGAYAACERLRSMVQSNEISADAHKIRLTVSIGLTEITDHTSAAAALLKRADELLYVAKNSGRNQVMAEGGVELSYRAKSIPAAAE
;
A
#
# COMPACT_ATOMS: atom_id res chain seq x y z
N MET A 1 -9.43 2.59 11.19
CA MET A 1 -9.44 1.48 12.19
C MET A 1 -9.33 2.07 13.58
N ARG A 2 -10.12 1.54 14.50
CA ARG A 2 -10.07 1.92 15.92
C ARG A 2 -9.16 0.99 16.72
N VAL A 3 -8.67 1.49 17.83
CA VAL A 3 -7.81 0.74 18.78
C VAL A 3 -8.44 -0.58 19.21
N ALA A 4 -9.75 -0.61 19.48
CA ALA A 4 -10.46 -1.84 19.86
C ALA A 4 -10.30 -2.96 18.83
N GLN A 5 -10.34 -2.64 17.54
CA GLN A 5 -10.14 -3.61 16.46
C GLN A 5 -8.70 -4.14 16.45
N LEU A 6 -7.71 -3.25 16.66
CA LEU A 6 -6.31 -3.65 16.73
C LEU A 6 -6.03 -4.56 17.94
N LEU A 7 -6.60 -4.28 19.10
CA LEU A 7 -6.46 -5.13 20.29
C LEU A 7 -7.01 -6.53 20.07
N GLN A 8 -8.11 -6.69 19.32
CA GLN A 8 -8.68 -8.01 18.99
C GLN A 8 -7.76 -8.88 18.12
N THR A 9 -6.86 -8.26 17.35
CA THR A 9 -5.90 -9.00 16.51
C THR A 9 -4.68 -9.49 17.27
N LYS A 10 -4.49 -9.03 18.52
CA LYS A 10 -3.36 -9.47 19.37
C LYS A 10 -3.56 -10.89 19.87
N LYS A 11 -2.48 -11.67 19.83
CA LYS A 11 -2.45 -13.04 20.38
C LYS A 11 -2.63 -13.08 21.90
N SER A 12 -2.25 -12.00 22.60
CA SER A 12 -2.47 -11.80 24.03
C SER A 12 -2.74 -10.33 24.28
N THR A 13 -3.78 -10.05 25.02
CA THR A 13 -4.10 -8.71 25.54
C THR A 13 -3.64 -8.56 27.00
N GLU A 14 -3.00 -9.59 27.57
CA GLU A 14 -2.48 -9.53 28.92
C GLU A 14 -1.39 -8.46 29.00
N VAL A 15 -1.66 -7.43 29.78
CA VAL A 15 -0.70 -6.36 30.03
C VAL A 15 0.14 -6.75 31.24
N LYS A 16 1.44 -6.82 31.04
CA LYS A 16 2.36 -7.05 32.18
C LYS A 16 2.66 -5.72 32.87
N GLY A 17 2.19 -5.63 34.11
CA GLY A 17 2.52 -4.56 35.03
C GLY A 17 3.75 -4.91 35.87
N ILE A 18 4.32 -3.89 36.48
CA ILE A 18 5.37 -4.03 37.50
C ILE A 18 5.02 -3.19 38.71
N ASP A 19 5.36 -3.68 39.89
CA ASP A 19 5.17 -2.97 41.15
C ASP A 19 6.12 -1.77 41.22
N PRO A 20 5.67 -0.59 41.70
CA PRO A 20 6.48 0.64 41.82
C PRO A 20 7.69 0.45 42.76
N ASN A 21 7.63 -0.53 43.69
CA ASN A 21 8.71 -0.86 44.61
C ASN A 21 9.68 -1.92 44.06
N SER A 22 9.45 -2.43 42.84
CA SER A 22 10.43 -3.30 42.19
C SER A 22 11.68 -2.49 41.81
N THR A 23 12.83 -3.19 41.74
CA THR A 23 14.07 -2.56 41.27
C THR A 23 14.10 -2.42 39.75
N LEU A 24 14.94 -1.53 39.23
CA LEU A 24 15.15 -1.39 37.79
C LEU A 24 15.80 -2.64 37.18
N ARG A 25 16.58 -3.40 37.94
CA ARG A 25 17.09 -4.70 37.56
C ARG A 25 15.95 -5.70 37.29
N GLN A 26 14.96 -5.80 38.20
CA GLN A 26 13.78 -6.64 37.99
C GLN A 26 12.96 -6.20 36.81
N ALA A 27 12.81 -4.87 36.60
CA ALA A 27 12.14 -4.34 35.41
C ALA A 27 12.88 -4.76 34.13
N ALA A 28 14.20 -4.69 34.11
CA ALA A 28 15.01 -5.10 32.96
C ALA A 28 14.88 -6.62 32.68
N GLU A 29 14.88 -7.45 33.69
CA GLU A 29 14.67 -8.90 33.56
C GLU A 29 13.30 -9.21 32.92
N VAL A 30 12.23 -8.59 33.42
CA VAL A 30 10.88 -8.78 32.87
C VAL A 30 10.79 -8.32 31.41
N LEU A 31 11.39 -7.16 31.07
CA LEU A 31 11.42 -6.66 29.69
C LEU A 31 12.14 -7.62 28.74
N LEU A 32 13.29 -8.16 29.18
CA LEU A 32 14.09 -9.11 28.39
C LEU A 32 13.37 -10.45 28.21
N ASP A 33 12.88 -11.03 29.29
CA ASP A 33 12.23 -12.36 29.29
C ASP A 33 10.97 -12.34 28.39
N LEU A 34 10.19 -11.29 28.49
CA LEU A 34 8.94 -11.16 27.75
C LEU A 34 9.10 -10.44 26.39
N LYS A 35 10.31 -9.96 26.06
CA LYS A 35 10.62 -9.19 24.84
C LYS A 35 9.71 -7.97 24.69
N LEU A 36 9.51 -7.26 25.78
CA LEU A 36 8.69 -6.05 25.85
C LEU A 36 9.58 -4.80 25.81
N GLY A 37 9.10 -3.72 25.19
CA GLY A 37 9.80 -2.45 25.17
C GLY A 37 9.39 -1.47 26.29
N ALA A 38 8.32 -1.78 27.03
CA ALA A 38 7.86 -1.00 28.16
C ALA A 38 6.98 -1.86 29.10
N LEU A 39 6.94 -1.48 30.37
CA LEU A 39 6.06 -2.02 31.39
C LEU A 39 5.18 -0.89 31.94
N VAL A 40 3.92 -1.16 32.16
CA VAL A 40 3.04 -0.29 32.92
C VAL A 40 3.32 -0.47 34.41
N VAL A 41 3.27 0.60 35.16
CA VAL A 41 3.40 0.58 36.62
C VAL A 41 2.03 0.77 37.21
N THR A 42 1.57 -0.19 38.02
CA THR A 42 0.24 -0.18 38.64
C THR A 42 0.38 -0.19 40.16
N ASP A 43 -0.60 0.36 40.84
CA ASP A 43 -0.74 0.24 42.28
C ASP A 43 -1.42 -1.07 42.68
N GLU A 44 -1.65 -1.25 44.01
CA GLU A 44 -2.31 -2.43 44.57
C GLU A 44 -3.76 -2.64 44.09
N THR A 45 -4.35 -1.63 43.44
CA THR A 45 -5.72 -1.67 42.87
C THR A 45 -5.73 -1.88 41.38
N ASP A 46 -4.60 -2.24 40.76
CA ASP A 46 -4.39 -2.32 39.29
C ASP A 46 -4.62 -1.01 38.56
N THR A 47 -4.53 0.14 39.25
CA THR A 47 -4.62 1.45 38.64
C THR A 47 -3.28 1.85 38.03
N LEU A 48 -3.30 2.35 36.80
CA LEU A 48 -2.11 2.84 36.09
C LEU A 48 -1.55 4.10 36.78
N ILE A 49 -0.35 4.01 37.35
CA ILE A 49 0.34 5.12 38.03
C ILE A 49 1.63 5.56 37.34
N GLY A 50 2.10 4.79 36.35
CA GLY A 50 3.32 5.12 35.61
C GLY A 50 3.60 4.18 34.46
N ILE A 51 4.65 4.47 33.72
CA ILE A 51 5.24 3.61 32.70
C ILE A 51 6.76 3.69 32.77
N VAL A 52 7.43 2.56 32.60
CA VAL A 52 8.88 2.45 32.49
C VAL A 52 9.23 1.71 31.20
N SER A 53 10.21 2.21 30.46
CA SER A 53 10.62 1.69 29.15
C SER A 53 12.10 1.33 29.11
N GLU A 54 12.52 0.59 28.08
CA GLU A 54 13.94 0.32 27.79
C GLU A 54 14.80 1.59 27.78
N ARG A 55 14.23 2.72 27.30
CA ARG A 55 14.94 4.02 27.26
C ARG A 55 15.26 4.53 28.67
N ASP A 56 14.34 4.35 29.61
CA ASP A 56 14.53 4.78 31.00
C ASP A 56 15.64 3.95 31.65
N LEU A 57 15.69 2.64 31.37
CA LEU A 57 16.77 1.74 31.83
C LEU A 57 18.14 2.09 31.22
N LEU A 58 18.18 2.49 29.95
CA LEU A 58 19.43 2.95 29.32
C LEU A 58 19.97 4.21 29.97
N SER A 59 19.12 5.12 30.43
CA SER A 59 19.56 6.32 31.17
C SER A 59 20.25 5.96 32.49
N VAL A 60 19.79 4.89 33.14
CA VAL A 60 20.38 4.33 34.36
C VAL A 60 21.76 3.73 34.10
N VAL A 61 21.88 2.94 33.03
CA VAL A 61 23.18 2.35 32.61
C VAL A 61 24.20 3.43 32.25
N ALA A 62 23.74 4.55 31.67
CA ALA A 62 24.58 5.69 31.34
C ALA A 62 25.01 6.51 32.57
N SER A 63 24.38 6.29 33.73
CA SER A 63 24.78 6.90 35.00
C SER A 63 26.06 6.27 35.50
N SER A 64 26.90 7.06 36.16
CA SER A 64 28.14 6.58 36.79
C SER A 64 27.89 5.93 38.16
N ASP A 65 26.64 5.75 38.58
CA ASP A 65 26.28 5.21 39.88
C ASP A 65 26.20 3.64 39.82
N PRO A 66 27.08 2.92 40.49
CA PRO A 66 27.05 1.46 40.54
C PRO A 66 25.77 0.87 41.14
N LYS A 67 25.01 1.66 41.90
CA LYS A 67 23.77 1.24 42.57
C LYS A 67 22.52 1.62 41.75
N ALA A 68 22.68 2.26 40.61
CA ALA A 68 21.55 2.72 39.81
C ALA A 68 20.56 1.63 39.42
N ALA A 69 21.02 0.39 39.22
CA ALA A 69 20.15 -0.77 38.92
C ALA A 69 19.28 -1.22 40.10
N GLU A 70 19.63 -0.83 41.33
CA GLU A 70 18.88 -1.13 42.57
C GLU A 70 17.86 -0.03 42.93
N ALA A 71 17.87 1.10 42.17
CA ALA A 71 16.85 2.14 42.32
C ALA A 71 15.45 1.57 42.04
N LEU A 72 14.44 2.14 42.67
CA LEU A 72 13.05 1.68 42.52
C LEU A 72 12.45 2.20 41.21
N VAL A 73 11.57 1.41 40.59
CA VAL A 73 10.81 1.79 39.40
C VAL A 73 10.08 3.10 39.64
N SER A 74 9.51 3.32 40.82
CA SER A 74 8.81 4.57 41.21
C SER A 74 9.68 5.81 41.19
N GLU A 75 11.01 5.69 41.24
CA GLU A 75 11.94 6.83 41.17
C GLU A 75 12.23 7.29 39.74
N VAL A 76 12.08 6.36 38.75
CA VAL A 76 12.46 6.58 37.36
C VAL A 76 11.26 6.61 36.41
N MET A 77 10.13 5.96 36.76
CA MET A 77 8.96 5.87 35.91
C MET A 77 8.43 7.25 35.47
N THR A 78 7.90 7.34 34.27
CA THR A 78 7.10 8.46 33.81
C THR A 78 5.73 8.40 34.48
N ARG A 79 5.39 9.41 35.32
CA ARG A 79 4.12 9.47 36.06
C ARG A 79 2.99 10.07 35.23
N SER A 80 3.29 11.09 34.40
CA SER A 80 2.30 11.71 33.51
C SER A 80 2.14 10.86 32.26
N VAL A 81 1.43 9.73 32.38
CA VAL A 81 1.29 8.75 31.30
C VAL A 81 0.28 9.24 30.29
N ILE A 82 0.71 9.40 29.03
CA ILE A 82 -0.21 9.60 27.92
C ILE A 82 -0.86 8.25 27.60
N SER A 83 -2.18 8.20 27.65
CA SER A 83 -2.98 7.01 27.41
C SER A 83 -4.02 7.28 26.31
N CYS A 84 -4.66 6.23 25.81
CA CYS A 84 -5.74 6.32 24.83
C CYS A 84 -6.90 5.42 25.21
N GLY A 85 -8.03 5.61 24.52
CA GLY A 85 -9.22 4.78 24.65
C GLY A 85 -9.34 3.74 23.52
N PRO A 86 -10.22 2.73 23.69
CA PRO A 86 -10.53 1.76 22.64
C PRO A 86 -11.15 2.36 21.38
N ASP A 87 -11.79 3.52 21.51
CA ASP A 87 -12.49 4.21 20.43
C ASP A 87 -11.61 5.16 19.62
N ASP A 88 -10.38 5.39 20.07
CA ASP A 88 -9.44 6.26 19.37
C ASP A 88 -8.98 5.66 18.03
N GLU A 89 -8.60 6.53 17.09
CA GLU A 89 -8.15 6.13 15.76
C GLU A 89 -6.64 5.85 15.74
N VAL A 90 -6.24 4.77 15.06
CA VAL A 90 -4.82 4.38 14.90
C VAL A 90 -3.97 5.52 14.30
N ALA A 91 -4.52 6.24 13.30
CA ALA A 91 -3.81 7.37 12.68
C ALA A 91 -3.55 8.52 13.66
N TYR A 92 -4.54 8.84 14.49
CA TYR A 92 -4.40 9.86 15.54
C TYR A 92 -3.32 9.48 16.56
N LEU A 93 -3.31 8.20 16.99
CA LEU A 93 -2.31 7.73 17.96
C LEU A 93 -0.89 7.76 17.41
N LEU A 94 -0.69 7.43 16.14
CA LEU A 94 0.62 7.57 15.51
C LEU A 94 1.13 9.01 15.54
N HIS A 95 0.25 9.97 15.26
CA HIS A 95 0.57 11.39 15.33
C HIS A 95 0.91 11.79 16.78
N LEU A 96 0.06 11.44 17.75
CA LEU A 96 0.25 11.71 19.17
C LEU A 96 1.58 11.16 19.70
N MET A 97 1.91 9.91 19.33
CA MET A 97 3.16 9.26 19.74
C MET A 97 4.40 9.95 19.16
N ASN A 98 4.32 10.38 17.90
CA ASN A 98 5.42 11.11 17.25
C ASN A 98 5.63 12.49 17.86
N GLU A 99 4.57 13.26 18.08
CA GLU A 99 4.65 14.59 18.70
C GLU A 99 5.25 14.55 20.11
N ASN A 100 4.88 13.52 20.89
CA ASN A 100 5.36 13.37 22.26
C ASN A 100 6.62 12.51 22.38
N SER A 101 7.20 12.02 21.25
CA SER A 101 8.38 11.16 21.22
C SER A 101 8.26 9.91 22.09
N ILE A 102 7.04 9.37 22.22
CA ILE A 102 6.74 8.13 22.95
C ILE A 102 6.59 6.94 21.99
N ARG A 103 6.94 5.75 22.47
CA ARG A 103 6.91 4.53 21.66
C ARG A 103 5.86 3.51 22.13
N HIS A 104 5.29 3.74 23.31
CA HIS A 104 4.29 2.89 23.91
C HIS A 104 3.16 3.76 24.49
N ILE A 105 1.92 3.31 24.34
CA ILE A 105 0.74 4.01 24.83
C ILE A 105 -0.21 2.98 25.49
N PRO A 106 -0.48 3.12 26.78
CA PRO A 106 -1.49 2.31 27.47
C PRO A 106 -2.90 2.61 26.96
N VAL A 107 -3.74 1.58 26.88
CA VAL A 107 -5.13 1.70 26.49
C VAL A 107 -6.00 1.53 27.73
N LEU A 108 -6.79 2.54 28.04
CA LEU A 108 -7.70 2.58 29.19
C LEU A 108 -9.15 2.51 28.76
N LYS A 109 -9.94 1.67 29.40
CA LYS A 109 -11.40 1.62 29.25
C LYS A 109 -12.04 1.85 30.62
N LYS A 110 -12.72 2.98 30.80
CA LYS A 110 -13.28 3.37 32.11
C LYS A 110 -12.22 3.26 33.21
N GLU A 111 -11.08 3.89 33.01
CA GLU A 111 -9.91 3.92 33.90
C GLU A 111 -9.20 2.57 34.13
N LYS A 112 -9.73 1.49 33.60
CA LYS A 112 -9.08 0.17 33.67
C LYS A 112 -8.14 -0.05 32.49
N LEU A 113 -6.96 -0.53 32.76
CA LEU A 113 -5.98 -0.91 31.77
C LEU A 113 -6.46 -2.14 30.99
N VAL A 114 -6.60 -2.01 29.66
CA VAL A 114 -7.08 -3.09 28.79
C VAL A 114 -6.07 -3.48 27.72
N GLY A 115 -4.94 -2.78 27.62
CA GLY A 115 -3.90 -3.07 26.64
C GLY A 115 -2.75 -2.07 26.72
N ILE A 116 -1.69 -2.36 25.98
CA ILE A 116 -0.63 -1.43 25.64
C ILE A 116 -0.33 -1.58 24.15
N LEU A 117 -0.11 -0.49 23.46
CA LEU A 117 0.22 -0.46 22.04
C LEU A 117 1.61 0.15 21.84
N SER A 118 2.39 -0.46 20.98
CA SER A 118 3.68 0.08 20.55
C SER A 118 3.52 0.84 19.23
N ILE A 119 4.40 1.80 18.98
CA ILE A 119 4.44 2.55 17.71
C ILE A 119 4.61 1.60 16.52
N ARG A 120 5.38 0.51 16.68
CA ARG A 120 5.58 -0.52 15.65
C ARG A 120 4.27 -1.21 15.25
N GLU A 121 3.42 -1.55 16.22
CA GLU A 121 2.13 -2.19 15.97
C GLU A 121 1.18 -1.22 15.25
N LEU A 122 1.14 0.04 15.71
CA LEU A 122 0.31 1.07 15.08
C LEU A 122 0.77 1.38 13.65
N THR A 123 2.09 1.47 13.42
CA THR A 123 2.65 1.69 12.07
C THR A 123 2.26 0.57 11.14
N LYS A 124 2.45 -0.68 11.57
CA LYS A 124 2.06 -1.86 10.76
C LYS A 124 0.56 -1.89 10.45
N ALA A 125 -0.27 -1.58 11.44
CA ALA A 125 -1.72 -1.52 11.24
C ALA A 125 -2.11 -0.40 10.28
N TYR A 126 -1.46 0.76 10.38
CA TYR A 126 -1.69 1.89 9.49
C TYR A 126 -1.25 1.59 8.05
N GLU A 127 -0.10 0.94 7.86
CA GLU A 127 0.39 0.49 6.55
C GLU A 127 -0.60 -0.47 5.88
N LEU A 128 -1.13 -1.45 6.62
CA LEU A 128 -2.14 -2.37 6.10
C LEU A 128 -3.41 -1.63 5.66
N LEU A 129 -3.87 -0.66 6.47
CA LEU A 129 -5.02 0.17 6.10
C LEU A 129 -4.77 1.00 4.83
N GLN A 130 -3.55 1.53 4.68
CA GLN A 130 -3.18 2.28 3.48
C GLN A 130 -3.16 1.38 2.24
N ILE A 131 -2.65 0.14 2.37
CA ILE A 131 -2.67 -0.84 1.29
C ILE A 131 -4.13 -1.15 0.91
N GLU A 132 -4.97 -1.51 1.88
CA GLU A 132 -6.40 -1.81 1.65
C GLU A 132 -7.16 -0.63 1.02
N ALA A 133 -6.87 0.61 1.44
CA ALA A 133 -7.51 1.80 0.90
C ALA A 133 -7.02 2.17 -0.51
N ASN A 134 -5.79 1.80 -0.86
CA ASN A 134 -5.12 2.25 -2.09
C ASN A 134 -5.06 1.19 -3.19
N THR A 135 -5.30 -0.09 -2.88
CA THR A 135 -5.29 -1.17 -3.85
C THR A 135 -6.68 -1.75 -4.10
N ASP A 136 -6.92 -2.22 -5.30
CA ASP A 136 -8.11 -2.99 -5.63
C ASP A 136 -8.03 -4.38 -4.95
N PRO A 137 -9.05 -4.78 -4.16
CA PRO A 137 -8.98 -6.01 -3.36
C PRO A 137 -8.89 -7.28 -4.22
N LEU A 138 -9.42 -7.26 -5.44
CA LEU A 138 -9.39 -8.40 -6.35
C LEU A 138 -8.04 -8.55 -7.04
N THR A 139 -7.52 -7.45 -7.59
CA THR A 139 -6.38 -7.46 -8.51
C THR A 139 -5.06 -6.98 -7.90
N GLN A 140 -5.12 -6.37 -6.71
CA GLN A 140 -3.97 -5.83 -5.97
C GLN A 140 -3.18 -4.73 -6.70
N VAL A 141 -3.69 -4.21 -7.81
CA VAL A 141 -3.17 -2.98 -8.43
C VAL A 141 -3.82 -1.75 -7.79
N SER A 142 -3.35 -0.56 -8.14
CA SER A 142 -3.88 0.68 -7.57
C SER A 142 -5.39 0.83 -7.84
N ASN A 143 -6.13 1.23 -6.83
CA ASN A 143 -7.53 1.67 -6.97
C ASN A 143 -7.61 2.95 -7.82
N ARG A 144 -8.80 3.26 -8.33
CA ARG A 144 -9.09 4.46 -9.13
C ARG A 144 -8.58 5.75 -8.48
N ARG A 145 -8.93 6.01 -7.22
CA ARG A 145 -8.60 7.28 -6.53
C ARG A 145 -7.10 7.51 -6.36
N PRO A 146 -6.32 6.59 -5.78
CA PRO A 146 -4.88 6.75 -5.67
C PRO A 146 -4.18 6.73 -7.03
N PHE A 147 -4.67 5.96 -8.01
CA PHE A 147 -4.15 6.00 -9.37
C PHE A 147 -4.24 7.40 -9.98
N LEU A 148 -5.41 8.04 -9.92
CA LEU A 148 -5.60 9.40 -10.46
C LEU A 148 -4.71 10.43 -9.75
N LYS A 149 -4.58 10.34 -8.42
CA LYS A 149 -3.67 11.21 -7.66
C LYS A 149 -2.21 11.05 -8.10
N ASN A 150 -1.77 9.82 -8.34
CA ASN A 150 -0.42 9.53 -8.80
C ASN A 150 -0.22 9.99 -10.26
N LEU A 151 -1.21 9.81 -11.12
CA LEU A 151 -1.21 10.32 -12.49
C LEU A 151 -1.02 11.84 -12.51
N ASP A 152 -1.79 12.60 -11.69
CA ASP A 152 -1.63 14.06 -11.57
C ASP A 152 -0.20 14.42 -11.15
N SER A 153 0.34 13.73 -10.14
CA SER A 153 1.72 13.95 -9.65
C SER A 153 2.78 13.68 -10.73
N GLN A 154 2.62 12.62 -11.53
CA GLN A 154 3.55 12.31 -12.63
C GLN A 154 3.42 13.32 -13.78
N PHE A 155 2.20 13.75 -14.08
CA PHE A 155 1.94 14.79 -15.07
C PHE A 155 2.65 16.10 -14.73
N ASP A 156 2.53 16.55 -13.47
CA ASP A 156 3.18 17.77 -13.01
C ASP A 156 4.71 17.66 -13.12
N LYS A 157 5.28 16.52 -12.72
CA LYS A 157 6.72 16.25 -12.83
C LYS A 157 7.19 16.24 -14.28
N ALA A 158 6.46 15.58 -15.19
CA ALA A 158 6.77 15.51 -16.61
C ALA A 158 6.80 16.91 -17.22
N ARG A 159 5.78 17.73 -16.94
CA ARG A 159 5.72 19.14 -17.40
C ARG A 159 6.84 20.01 -16.86
N GLN A 160 7.14 19.92 -15.58
CA GLN A 160 8.20 20.73 -14.94
C GLN A 160 9.59 20.41 -15.50
N ARG A 161 9.82 19.14 -15.88
CA ARG A 161 11.11 18.68 -16.35
C ARG A 161 11.25 18.59 -17.87
N GLY A 162 10.16 18.79 -18.61
CA GLY A 162 10.14 18.61 -20.06
C GLY A 162 10.39 17.16 -20.48
N LEU A 163 9.96 16.20 -19.66
CA LEU A 163 10.15 14.78 -19.92
C LEU A 163 8.90 14.19 -20.60
N PRO A 164 9.06 13.19 -21.48
CA PRO A 164 7.93 12.51 -22.10
C PRO A 164 7.15 11.71 -21.04
N MET A 165 5.85 11.60 -21.21
CA MET A 165 5.00 10.74 -20.40
C MET A 165 3.84 10.23 -21.24
N SER A 166 3.64 8.91 -21.25
CA SER A 166 2.53 8.29 -21.97
C SER A 166 1.50 7.71 -21.01
N VAL A 167 0.24 7.67 -21.45
CA VAL A 167 -0.89 7.13 -20.68
C VAL A 167 -1.69 6.18 -21.56
N ALA A 168 -2.04 5.01 -21.04
CA ALA A 168 -2.89 4.04 -21.73
C ALA A 168 -4.13 3.67 -20.93
N MET A 169 -5.22 3.41 -21.66
CA MET A 169 -6.41 2.73 -21.18
C MET A 169 -6.47 1.35 -21.81
N LEU A 170 -6.74 0.33 -20.99
CA LEU A 170 -6.82 -1.08 -21.37
C LEU A 170 -8.15 -1.66 -20.91
N ASP A 171 -8.74 -2.50 -21.75
CA ASP A 171 -9.98 -3.22 -21.44
C ASP A 171 -9.89 -4.65 -21.95
N VAL A 172 -10.48 -5.58 -21.19
CA VAL A 172 -10.54 -7.01 -21.57
C VAL A 172 -11.63 -7.25 -22.59
N ASP A 173 -11.24 -7.68 -23.76
CA ASP A 173 -12.18 -7.93 -24.85
C ASP A 173 -13.18 -9.04 -24.50
N HIS A 174 -14.47 -8.73 -24.68
CA HIS A 174 -15.58 -9.65 -24.45
C HIS A 174 -15.64 -10.22 -23.02
N PHE A 175 -15.20 -9.46 -21.99
CA PHE A 175 -15.18 -9.94 -20.61
C PHE A 175 -16.54 -10.41 -20.10
N LYS A 176 -17.63 -9.74 -20.49
CA LYS A 176 -18.99 -10.20 -20.19
C LYS A 176 -19.24 -11.62 -20.66
N ARG A 177 -18.76 -12.00 -21.86
CA ARG A 177 -18.89 -13.37 -22.39
C ARG A 177 -18.13 -14.40 -21.54
N ILE A 178 -16.98 -14.02 -20.95
CA ILE A 178 -16.24 -14.87 -20.01
C ILE A 178 -17.11 -15.14 -18.79
N ASN A 179 -17.67 -14.09 -18.18
CA ASN A 179 -18.57 -14.21 -17.03
C ASN A 179 -19.81 -15.05 -17.35
N ASP A 180 -20.45 -14.80 -18.48
CA ASP A 180 -21.67 -15.50 -18.90
C ASP A 180 -21.42 -17.00 -19.19
N THR A 181 -20.19 -17.35 -19.64
CA THR A 181 -19.83 -18.73 -20.02
C THR A 181 -19.24 -19.53 -18.87
N TYR A 182 -18.39 -18.92 -18.03
CA TYR A 182 -17.59 -19.62 -17.01
C TYR A 182 -17.93 -19.21 -15.58
N GLY A 183 -18.83 -18.25 -15.41
CA GLY A 183 -19.21 -17.68 -14.11
C GLY A 183 -18.31 -16.54 -13.65
N HIS A 184 -18.80 -15.78 -12.68
CA HIS A 184 -18.09 -14.59 -12.13
C HIS A 184 -16.77 -14.96 -11.45
N ASP A 185 -16.68 -16.10 -10.78
CA ASP A 185 -15.44 -16.55 -10.13
C ASP A 185 -14.30 -16.76 -11.15
N ALA A 186 -14.65 -17.29 -12.35
CA ALA A 186 -13.69 -17.43 -13.43
C ALA A 186 -13.28 -16.08 -14.03
N GLY A 187 -14.23 -15.14 -14.13
CA GLY A 187 -13.95 -13.75 -14.50
C GLY A 187 -13.00 -13.06 -13.52
N ASP A 188 -13.24 -13.21 -12.22
CA ASP A 188 -12.38 -12.67 -11.17
C ASP A 188 -10.95 -13.24 -11.25
N LYS A 189 -10.80 -14.56 -11.43
CA LYS A 189 -9.48 -15.18 -11.65
C LYS A 189 -8.79 -14.68 -12.92
N THR A 190 -9.58 -14.41 -13.96
CA THR A 190 -9.09 -13.81 -15.20
C THR A 190 -8.48 -12.43 -14.94
N LEU A 191 -9.18 -11.56 -14.23
CA LEU A 191 -8.68 -10.23 -13.86
C LEU A 191 -7.46 -10.30 -12.94
N GLN A 192 -7.44 -11.23 -11.98
CA GLN A 192 -6.28 -11.47 -11.13
C GLN A 192 -5.04 -11.90 -11.90
N GLN A 193 -5.17 -12.77 -12.88
CA GLN A 193 -4.03 -13.21 -13.68
C GLN A 193 -3.57 -12.12 -14.65
N LEU A 194 -4.50 -11.39 -15.27
CA LEU A 194 -4.17 -10.23 -16.10
C LEU A 194 -3.39 -9.19 -15.30
N SER A 195 -3.82 -8.85 -14.09
CA SER A 195 -3.12 -7.87 -13.26
C SER A 195 -1.70 -8.32 -12.89
N ARG A 196 -1.48 -9.63 -12.63
CA ARG A 196 -0.14 -10.17 -12.42
C ARG A 196 0.74 -10.05 -13.67
N MET A 197 0.16 -10.24 -14.86
CA MET A 197 0.88 -10.02 -16.13
C MET A 197 1.26 -8.55 -16.29
N LEU A 198 0.35 -7.61 -16.00
CA LEU A 198 0.61 -6.18 -16.01
C LEU A 198 1.76 -5.80 -15.08
N ILE A 199 1.74 -6.27 -13.82
CA ILE A 199 2.79 -5.97 -12.82
C ILE A 199 4.16 -6.53 -13.23
N ARG A 200 4.19 -7.68 -13.92
CA ARG A 200 5.46 -8.31 -14.36
C ARG A 200 6.04 -7.67 -15.60
N GLU A 201 5.18 -7.21 -16.52
CA GLU A 201 5.59 -6.64 -17.80
C GLU A 201 6.15 -5.23 -17.66
N PHE A 202 5.60 -4.44 -16.73
CA PHE A 202 5.94 -3.03 -16.58
C PHE A 202 6.97 -2.80 -15.48
N ARG A 203 7.69 -1.66 -15.57
CA ARG A 203 8.72 -1.27 -14.61
C ARG A 203 8.08 -0.85 -13.29
N SER A 204 8.85 -0.86 -12.22
CA SER A 204 8.39 -0.40 -10.89
C SER A 204 7.99 1.08 -10.83
N ILE A 205 8.47 1.89 -11.79
CA ILE A 205 8.11 3.31 -11.92
C ILE A 205 6.80 3.52 -12.71
N ASP A 206 6.41 2.52 -13.52
CA ASP A 206 5.17 2.58 -14.28
C ASP A 206 3.99 2.39 -13.32
N LEU A 207 2.89 3.09 -13.56
CA LEU A 207 1.71 2.97 -12.72
C LEU A 207 0.70 2.05 -13.39
N VAL A 208 0.16 1.13 -12.60
CA VAL A 208 -0.94 0.25 -13.02
C VAL A 208 -2.10 0.46 -12.06
N GLY A 209 -3.28 0.76 -12.60
CA GLY A 209 -4.50 0.93 -11.81
C GLY A 209 -5.71 0.27 -12.45
N ARG A 210 -6.64 -0.19 -11.63
CA ARG A 210 -7.96 -0.65 -12.07
C ARG A 210 -8.96 0.46 -11.84
N LEU A 211 -9.60 0.92 -12.91
CA LEU A 211 -10.54 2.04 -12.83
C LEU A 211 -11.99 1.59 -12.58
N GLY A 212 -12.31 0.36 -12.91
CA GLY A 212 -13.60 -0.27 -12.66
C GLY A 212 -13.80 -1.49 -13.56
N GLY A 213 -14.63 -2.45 -13.14
CA GLY A 213 -14.96 -3.62 -13.96
C GLY A 213 -13.73 -4.34 -14.53
N GLU A 214 -13.64 -4.36 -15.86
CA GLU A 214 -12.54 -4.93 -16.64
C GLU A 214 -11.53 -3.89 -17.18
N GLU A 215 -11.64 -2.63 -16.72
CA GLU A 215 -10.84 -1.51 -17.22
C GLU A 215 -9.61 -1.26 -16.34
N PHE A 216 -8.45 -1.17 -16.99
CA PHE A 216 -7.17 -0.81 -16.38
C PHE A 216 -6.62 0.45 -17.04
N ALA A 217 -5.86 1.21 -16.26
CA ALA A 217 -5.10 2.35 -16.77
C ALA A 217 -3.62 2.21 -16.44
N LEU A 218 -2.79 2.72 -17.32
CA LEU A 218 -1.34 2.64 -17.23
C LEU A 218 -0.73 4.03 -17.40
N VAL A 219 0.33 4.33 -16.66
CA VAL A 219 1.14 5.54 -16.87
C VAL A 219 2.58 5.11 -17.02
N PHE A 220 3.23 5.65 -18.03
CA PHE A 220 4.62 5.42 -18.37
C PHE A 220 5.41 6.72 -18.20
N PRO A 221 5.96 6.99 -17.00
CA PRO A 221 6.83 8.14 -16.79
C PRO A 221 8.11 8.01 -17.62
N ASP A 222 8.66 9.14 -18.04
CA ASP A 222 9.91 9.24 -18.79
C ASP A 222 9.92 8.33 -20.05
N THR A 223 8.74 8.15 -20.69
CA THR A 223 8.56 7.24 -21.81
C THR A 223 7.71 7.90 -22.88
N ASP A 224 8.24 8.00 -24.08
CA ASP A 224 7.56 8.54 -25.26
C ASP A 224 6.52 7.57 -25.82
N LEU A 225 5.74 8.04 -26.79
CA LEU A 225 4.66 7.27 -27.40
C LEU A 225 5.18 5.96 -28.03
N ILE A 226 6.37 5.98 -28.64
CA ILE A 226 6.94 4.81 -29.33
C ILE A 226 7.32 3.74 -28.33
N GLY A 227 8.01 4.11 -27.24
CA GLY A 227 8.40 3.20 -26.17
C GLY A 227 7.19 2.59 -25.44
N ALA A 228 6.19 3.43 -25.15
CA ALA A 228 4.95 2.99 -24.54
C ALA A 228 4.13 2.07 -25.47
N TYR A 229 4.10 2.38 -26.77
CA TYR A 229 3.46 1.52 -27.78
C TYR A 229 4.09 0.13 -27.83
N ALA A 230 5.44 0.06 -27.86
CA ALA A 230 6.16 -1.21 -27.87
C ALA A 230 5.86 -2.03 -26.60
N ALA A 231 5.79 -1.39 -25.42
CA ALA A 231 5.46 -2.05 -24.18
C ALA A 231 4.00 -2.58 -24.16
N CYS A 232 3.05 -1.77 -24.64
CA CYS A 232 1.64 -2.16 -24.76
C CYS A 232 1.46 -3.34 -25.75
N GLU A 233 2.15 -3.34 -26.89
CA GLU A 233 2.08 -4.44 -27.88
C GLU A 233 2.70 -5.74 -27.34
N ARG A 234 3.79 -5.68 -26.59
CA ARG A 234 4.33 -6.87 -25.91
C ARG A 234 3.31 -7.44 -24.92
N LEU A 235 2.69 -6.59 -24.10
CA LEU A 235 1.63 -7.01 -23.19
C LEU A 235 0.46 -7.65 -23.96
N ARG A 236 -0.07 -6.97 -24.97
CA ARG A 236 -1.18 -7.47 -25.78
C ARG A 236 -0.87 -8.85 -26.38
N SER A 237 0.30 -9.00 -26.98
CA SER A 237 0.76 -10.25 -27.58
C SER A 237 0.93 -11.36 -26.54
N MET A 238 1.49 -11.01 -25.35
CA MET A 238 1.61 -11.94 -24.24
C MET A 238 0.23 -12.40 -23.74
N VAL A 239 -0.74 -11.48 -23.56
CA VAL A 239 -2.10 -11.84 -23.16
C VAL A 239 -2.76 -12.76 -24.17
N GLN A 240 -2.67 -12.45 -25.47
CA GLN A 240 -3.24 -13.27 -26.56
C GLN A 240 -2.65 -14.67 -26.61
N SER A 241 -1.34 -14.82 -26.35
CA SER A 241 -0.64 -16.11 -26.46
C SER A 241 -0.77 -17.00 -25.22
N ASN A 242 -1.16 -16.43 -24.06
CA ASN A 242 -1.28 -17.17 -22.82
C ASN A 242 -2.71 -17.68 -22.57
N GLU A 243 -2.80 -18.86 -21.97
CA GLU A 243 -4.04 -19.40 -21.42
C GLU A 243 -4.11 -19.06 -19.93
N ILE A 244 -5.22 -18.46 -19.53
CA ILE A 244 -5.51 -18.17 -18.13
C ILE A 244 -6.19 -19.40 -17.52
N SER A 245 -5.59 -19.94 -16.46
CA SER A 245 -6.17 -21.04 -15.71
C SER A 245 -7.15 -20.52 -14.66
N ALA A 246 -8.44 -20.81 -14.85
CA ALA A 246 -9.51 -20.48 -13.91
C ALA A 246 -10.22 -21.79 -13.51
N ASP A 247 -9.84 -22.35 -12.37
CA ASP A 247 -10.26 -23.67 -11.88
C ASP A 247 -10.05 -24.80 -12.93
N ALA A 248 -11.14 -25.41 -13.37
CA ALA A 248 -11.12 -26.47 -14.41
C ALA A 248 -11.04 -25.91 -15.84
N HIS A 249 -11.08 -24.59 -16.02
CA HIS A 249 -11.18 -23.95 -17.32
C HIS A 249 -9.86 -23.30 -17.75
N LYS A 250 -9.54 -23.42 -19.03
CA LYS A 250 -8.50 -22.68 -19.71
C LYS A 250 -9.13 -21.60 -20.57
N ILE A 251 -8.94 -20.34 -20.21
CA ILE A 251 -9.57 -19.19 -20.84
C ILE A 251 -8.55 -18.46 -21.68
N ARG A 252 -8.86 -18.26 -22.94
CA ARG A 252 -8.12 -17.36 -23.84
C ARG A 252 -8.86 -16.05 -23.93
N LEU A 253 -8.11 -14.96 -23.80
CA LEU A 253 -8.65 -13.61 -23.92
C LEU A 253 -7.71 -12.72 -24.71
N THR A 254 -8.23 -11.59 -25.12
CA THR A 254 -7.46 -10.50 -25.72
C THR A 254 -7.76 -9.20 -24.98
N VAL A 255 -6.95 -8.21 -25.21
CA VAL A 255 -7.12 -6.86 -24.67
C VAL A 255 -7.02 -5.84 -25.78
N SER A 256 -7.84 -4.80 -25.67
CA SER A 256 -7.73 -3.61 -26.49
C SER A 256 -7.10 -2.49 -25.67
N ILE A 257 -6.26 -1.66 -26.29
CA ILE A 257 -5.51 -0.61 -25.60
C ILE A 257 -5.58 0.66 -26.41
N GLY A 258 -5.90 1.77 -25.74
CA GLY A 258 -5.78 3.13 -26.29
C GLY A 258 -4.61 3.85 -25.62
N LEU A 259 -3.74 4.48 -26.37
CA LEU A 259 -2.46 5.05 -25.91
C LEU A 259 -2.29 6.49 -26.41
N THR A 260 -1.89 7.39 -25.52
CA THR A 260 -1.57 8.79 -25.86
C THR A 260 -0.33 9.26 -25.10
N GLU A 261 0.27 10.36 -25.55
CA GLU A 261 1.42 10.99 -24.90
C GLU A 261 1.09 12.43 -24.49
N ILE A 262 1.79 12.93 -23.47
CA ILE A 262 1.75 14.34 -23.10
C ILE A 262 2.27 15.20 -24.24
N THR A 263 1.57 16.30 -24.54
CA THR A 263 1.99 17.30 -25.52
C THR A 263 1.99 18.68 -24.87
N ASP A 264 2.61 19.67 -25.51
CA ASP A 264 2.62 21.06 -25.03
C ASP A 264 1.21 21.65 -24.83
N HIS A 265 0.23 21.13 -25.58
CA HIS A 265 -1.18 21.54 -25.49
C HIS A 265 -1.99 20.77 -24.45
N THR A 266 -1.41 19.78 -23.78
CA THR A 266 -2.12 19.00 -22.76
C THR A 266 -2.29 19.84 -21.50
N SER A 267 -3.51 20.23 -21.18
CA SER A 267 -3.80 21.15 -20.06
C SER A 267 -3.85 20.47 -18.70
N ALA A 268 -4.18 19.20 -18.65
CA ALA A 268 -4.35 18.42 -17.40
C ALA A 268 -4.18 16.92 -17.64
N ALA A 269 -3.79 16.19 -16.59
CA ALA A 269 -3.66 14.73 -16.61
C ALA A 269 -4.96 14.02 -17.02
N ALA A 270 -6.11 14.53 -16.58
CA ALA A 270 -7.42 14.00 -16.95
C ALA A 270 -7.69 14.04 -18.47
N ALA A 271 -7.11 14.99 -19.18
CA ALA A 271 -7.25 15.08 -20.65
C ALA A 271 -6.50 13.93 -21.34
N LEU A 272 -5.35 13.50 -20.82
CA LEU A 272 -4.63 12.32 -21.32
C LEU A 272 -5.48 11.06 -21.14
N LEU A 273 -6.05 10.87 -19.95
CA LEU A 273 -6.88 9.70 -19.70
C LEU A 273 -8.09 9.63 -20.63
N LYS A 274 -8.73 10.78 -20.85
CA LYS A 274 -9.86 10.88 -21.78
C LYS A 274 -9.45 10.52 -23.22
N ARG A 275 -8.32 11.03 -23.70
CA ARG A 275 -7.80 10.72 -25.04
C ARG A 275 -7.44 9.25 -25.20
N ALA A 276 -6.81 8.66 -24.18
CA ALA A 276 -6.52 7.22 -24.16
C ALA A 276 -7.82 6.39 -24.21
N ASP A 277 -8.88 6.81 -23.52
CA ASP A 277 -10.19 6.16 -23.56
C ASP A 277 -10.86 6.27 -24.95
N GLU A 278 -10.80 7.45 -25.58
CA GLU A 278 -11.27 7.65 -26.95
C GLU A 278 -10.55 6.72 -27.95
N LEU A 279 -9.24 6.54 -27.81
CA LEU A 279 -8.44 5.63 -28.62
C LEU A 279 -8.74 4.16 -28.31
N LEU A 280 -9.00 3.79 -27.04
CA LEU A 280 -9.47 2.46 -26.67
C LEU A 280 -10.81 2.14 -27.33
N TYR A 281 -11.74 3.11 -27.37
CA TYR A 281 -13.01 2.94 -28.07
C TYR A 281 -12.79 2.68 -29.57
N VAL A 282 -11.85 3.39 -30.21
CA VAL A 282 -11.47 3.12 -31.61
C VAL A 282 -10.90 1.71 -31.75
N ALA A 283 -10.00 1.27 -30.87
CA ALA A 283 -9.43 -0.08 -30.86
C ALA A 283 -10.52 -1.16 -30.80
N LYS A 284 -11.51 -0.99 -29.90
CA LYS A 284 -12.67 -1.92 -29.77
C LYS A 284 -13.51 -2.00 -31.04
N ASN A 285 -13.74 -0.87 -31.71
CA ASN A 285 -14.56 -0.82 -32.94
C ASN A 285 -13.80 -1.26 -34.19
N SER A 286 -12.48 -1.21 -34.20
CA SER A 286 -11.62 -1.62 -35.32
C SER A 286 -11.20 -3.11 -35.26
N GLY A 287 -11.92 -3.93 -34.51
CA GLY A 287 -11.71 -5.40 -34.48
C GLY A 287 -11.14 -5.93 -33.17
N ARG A 288 -10.89 -5.06 -32.17
CA ARG A 288 -10.33 -5.44 -30.87
C ARG A 288 -8.88 -5.99 -30.95
N ASN A 289 -8.35 -6.52 -29.84
CA ASN A 289 -7.03 -7.15 -29.77
C ASN A 289 -5.93 -6.33 -30.44
N GLN A 290 -5.85 -5.05 -30.14
CA GLN A 290 -4.90 -4.11 -30.75
C GLN A 290 -4.59 -2.94 -29.84
N VAL A 291 -3.46 -2.30 -30.10
CA VAL A 291 -3.09 -1.01 -29.51
C VAL A 291 -3.39 0.09 -30.52
N MET A 292 -4.22 1.05 -30.12
CA MET A 292 -4.51 2.25 -30.91
C MET A 292 -3.81 3.43 -30.25
N ALA A 293 -2.94 4.12 -31.00
CA ALA A 293 -2.20 5.27 -30.52
C ALA A 293 -2.36 6.48 -31.45
N GLU A 294 -2.08 7.66 -30.97
CA GLU A 294 -2.00 8.85 -31.80
C GLU A 294 -0.93 8.66 -32.89
N GLY A 295 -1.24 9.02 -34.13
CA GLY A 295 -0.33 8.79 -35.27
C GLY A 295 -0.44 7.42 -35.95
N GLY A 296 -1.31 6.53 -35.47
CA GLY A 296 -1.82 5.33 -36.17
C GLY A 296 -0.74 4.38 -36.71
N VAL A 297 -0.82 4.04 -38.01
CA VAL A 297 0.00 3.02 -38.69
C VAL A 297 1.52 3.33 -38.70
N GLU A 298 1.92 4.60 -38.63
CA GLU A 298 3.34 5.01 -38.58
C GLU A 298 4.06 4.51 -37.31
N LEU A 299 3.36 4.48 -36.17
CA LEU A 299 3.91 4.00 -34.91
C LEU A 299 4.15 2.48 -34.93
N SER A 300 3.23 1.73 -35.51
CA SER A 300 3.38 0.27 -35.63
C SER A 300 4.57 -0.13 -36.47
N TYR A 301 4.92 0.64 -37.48
CA TYR A 301 6.06 0.42 -38.33
C TYR A 301 7.38 0.76 -37.61
N ARG A 302 7.42 1.89 -36.90
CA ARG A 302 8.61 2.32 -36.13
C ARG A 302 8.91 1.40 -34.94
N ALA A 303 7.88 0.94 -34.22
CA ALA A 303 8.06 0.01 -33.09
C ALA A 303 8.61 -1.36 -33.53
N LYS A 304 8.24 -1.84 -34.73
CA LYS A 304 8.78 -3.10 -35.31
C LYS A 304 10.26 -3.00 -35.76
N SER A 305 10.77 -1.79 -35.97
CA SER A 305 12.15 -1.53 -36.37
C SER A 305 13.11 -1.27 -35.22
N ILE A 306 12.65 -1.27 -33.96
CA ILE A 306 13.52 -1.19 -32.79
C ILE A 306 14.02 -2.61 -32.49
N PRO A 307 15.35 -2.88 -32.58
CA PRO A 307 15.87 -4.19 -32.18
C PRO A 307 15.58 -4.41 -30.71
N ALA A 308 15.15 -5.64 -30.36
CA ALA A 308 15.03 -6.06 -28.97
C ALA A 308 16.36 -5.74 -28.27
N ALA A 309 16.34 -4.94 -27.21
CA ALA A 309 17.52 -4.65 -26.42
C ALA A 309 18.11 -5.98 -25.98
N ALA A 310 19.35 -6.25 -26.36
CA ALA A 310 20.08 -7.41 -25.91
C ALA A 310 20.17 -7.37 -24.39
N GLU A 311 19.85 -8.50 -23.75
CA GLU A 311 19.94 -8.78 -22.33
C GLU A 311 21.30 -8.43 -21.72
#